data_c8a29798b2bd6538f40efb032e35f85c
#
_entry.id   c8a29798b2bd6538f40efb032e35f85c
#
_cell.length_a   1.000
_cell.length_b   1.000
_cell.length_c   1.000
_cell.angle_alpha   90.00
_cell.angle_beta   90.00
_cell.angle_gamma   90.00
#
_symmetry.space_group_name_H-M   'P 1'
#
loop_
_entity.id
_entity.type
_entity.pdbx_description
1 polymer ?
#
loop_
_entity_poly.entity_id
_entity_poly.type
_entity_poly.pdbx_seq_one_letter_code
_entity_poly.pdbx_strand_id
1 'polypeptide(L)'
;EMFSGCTALPSLDLSRLGTSQVTRMWGMFSGCSSLTSLDLSRLDASQVTNMGKMFSGCSSLSSLDLSGLHTSQVTDMGSMFSGCSSLSSLGLSGLDTSQVTDMNGMFIDCLALTALDLSGLDTSRVENMWGMFEGCSTLASLNLSGIDTSRVQDMGHMFSGCSSLASLDLSRLDTSRVAYMNGMFKGCSTLSSLDLSRLDTSQVTYMNDMFEGCSSLTSLDLSGFDTSRVRNMRGMFEGCSSLVSVTIGEKGGSIL
;
A
#
# COMPACT_ATOMS: atom_id res chain seq x y z
N GLU A 1 -0.19 -21.25 7.20
CA GLU A 1 0.89 -21.55 6.19
C GLU A 1 0.75 -22.94 5.53
N MET A 2 -0.48 -23.44 5.33
CA MET A 2 -0.70 -24.85 4.94
C MET A 2 0.01 -25.22 3.61
N PHE A 3 0.01 -24.32 2.63
CA PHE A 3 0.64 -24.52 1.31
C PHE A 3 1.84 -23.61 1.06
N SER A 4 2.34 -22.96 2.12
CA SER A 4 3.46 -22.02 1.98
C SER A 4 4.67 -22.70 1.35
N GLY A 5 5.27 -22.02 0.35
CA GLY A 5 6.45 -22.53 -0.35
C GLY A 5 6.19 -23.67 -1.36
N CYS A 6 4.93 -23.95 -1.69
CA CYS A 6 4.61 -24.94 -2.75
C CYS A 6 4.91 -24.36 -4.14
N THR A 7 6.19 -24.13 -4.44
CA THR A 7 6.65 -23.41 -5.64
C THR A 7 6.32 -24.07 -6.98
N ALA A 8 6.10 -25.38 -6.97
CA ALA A 8 5.80 -26.16 -8.20
C ALA A 8 4.29 -26.38 -8.45
N LEU A 9 3.41 -25.78 -7.61
CA LEU A 9 1.96 -26.00 -7.65
C LEU A 9 1.30 -25.01 -8.61
N PRO A 10 0.82 -25.41 -9.80
CA PRO A 10 0.21 -24.48 -10.78
C PRO A 10 -1.24 -24.19 -10.48
N SER A 11 -1.94 -25.09 -9.81
CA SER A 11 -3.34 -24.96 -9.40
C SER A 11 -3.63 -25.82 -8.18
N LEU A 12 -4.69 -25.50 -7.44
CA LEU A 12 -5.10 -26.25 -6.26
C LEU A 12 -6.62 -26.33 -6.19
N ASP A 13 -7.13 -27.55 -6.01
CA ASP A 13 -8.54 -27.78 -5.72
C ASP A 13 -8.80 -27.68 -4.21
N LEU A 14 -9.54 -26.64 -3.80
CA LEU A 14 -9.93 -26.39 -2.40
C LEU A 14 -11.31 -26.99 -2.04
N SER A 15 -12.00 -27.65 -2.98
CA SER A 15 -13.41 -28.08 -2.82
C SER A 15 -13.67 -29.01 -1.64
N ARG A 16 -12.62 -29.70 -1.15
CA ARG A 16 -12.70 -30.63 -0.02
C ARG A 16 -12.02 -30.10 1.26
N LEU A 17 -11.54 -28.86 1.21
CA LEU A 17 -10.87 -28.25 2.38
C LEU A 17 -11.91 -27.64 3.31
N GLY A 18 -12.12 -28.26 4.46
CA GLY A 18 -12.99 -27.70 5.52
C GLY A 18 -12.25 -26.59 6.28
N THR A 19 -12.74 -25.34 6.12
CA THR A 19 -12.10 -24.17 6.77
C THR A 19 -13.01 -23.44 7.76
N SER A 20 -14.21 -23.92 8.03
CA SER A 20 -15.22 -23.26 8.88
C SER A 20 -14.79 -22.96 10.32
N GLN A 21 -13.74 -23.63 10.80
CA GLN A 21 -13.19 -23.40 12.16
C GLN A 21 -11.82 -22.73 12.13
N VAL A 22 -11.35 -22.32 10.93
CA VAL A 22 -10.03 -21.71 10.77
C VAL A 22 -10.11 -20.25 11.16
N THR A 23 -9.28 -19.83 12.12
CA THR A 23 -9.19 -18.44 12.59
C THR A 23 -8.01 -17.66 12.00
N ARG A 24 -7.04 -18.34 11.38
CA ARG A 24 -5.86 -17.71 10.77
C ARG A 24 -5.53 -18.36 9.45
N MET A 25 -5.47 -17.55 8.41
CA MET A 25 -5.03 -17.95 7.06
C MET A 25 -3.72 -17.26 6.66
N TRP A 26 -2.97 -16.75 7.66
CA TRP A 26 -1.69 -16.09 7.46
C TRP A 26 -0.75 -16.96 6.62
N GLY A 27 -0.24 -16.38 5.52
CA GLY A 27 0.71 -17.04 4.63
C GLY A 27 0.23 -18.35 4.02
N MET A 28 -1.09 -18.61 3.92
CA MET A 28 -1.62 -19.92 3.51
C MET A 28 -1.08 -20.40 2.17
N PHE A 29 -0.93 -19.50 1.19
CA PHE A 29 -0.38 -19.77 -0.15
C PHE A 29 0.93 -19.00 -0.40
N SER A 30 1.55 -18.45 0.64
CA SER A 30 2.76 -17.65 0.51
C SER A 30 3.85 -18.42 -0.23
N GLY A 31 4.47 -17.80 -1.25
CA GLY A 31 5.54 -18.43 -2.03
C GLY A 31 5.07 -19.53 -3.01
N CYS A 32 3.77 -19.67 -3.26
CA CYS A 32 3.27 -20.54 -4.33
C CYS A 32 3.54 -19.92 -5.69
N SER A 33 4.80 -19.80 -6.08
CA SER A 33 5.26 -18.99 -7.22
C SER A 33 4.77 -19.48 -8.59
N SER A 34 4.40 -20.76 -8.73
CA SER A 34 3.81 -21.29 -9.98
C SER A 34 2.28 -21.25 -10.02
N LEU A 35 1.62 -20.79 -8.95
CA LEU A 35 0.17 -20.75 -8.88
C LEU A 35 -0.35 -19.68 -9.85
N THR A 36 -1.11 -20.11 -10.88
CA THR A 36 -1.62 -19.22 -11.92
C THR A 36 -3.06 -18.79 -11.70
N SER A 37 -3.84 -19.64 -11.01
CA SER A 37 -5.25 -19.39 -10.67
C SER A 37 -5.63 -20.14 -9.40
N LEU A 38 -6.60 -19.61 -8.67
CA LEU A 38 -7.14 -20.25 -7.48
C LEU A 38 -8.63 -19.92 -7.34
N ASP A 39 -9.47 -20.95 -7.20
CA ASP A 39 -10.88 -20.78 -6.88
C ASP A 39 -11.05 -20.72 -5.35
N LEU A 40 -11.48 -19.57 -4.83
CA LEU A 40 -11.71 -19.33 -3.41
C LEU A 40 -13.18 -19.52 -3.00
N SER A 41 -14.08 -19.84 -3.93
CA SER A 41 -15.54 -19.91 -3.68
C SER A 41 -15.97 -20.92 -2.62
N ARG A 42 -15.09 -21.87 -2.29
CA ARG A 42 -15.32 -22.91 -1.28
C ARG A 42 -14.55 -22.65 0.04
N LEU A 43 -13.77 -21.58 0.08
CA LEU A 43 -12.98 -21.24 1.27
C LEU A 43 -13.87 -20.48 2.26
N ASP A 44 -14.29 -21.15 3.33
CA ASP A 44 -15.01 -20.47 4.42
C ASP A 44 -13.99 -19.71 5.30
N ALA A 45 -14.05 -18.38 5.21
CA ALA A 45 -13.19 -17.47 5.97
C ALA A 45 -13.96 -16.71 7.07
N SER A 46 -15.19 -17.09 7.37
CA SER A 46 -16.08 -16.37 8.28
C SER A 46 -15.56 -16.20 9.72
N GLN A 47 -14.65 -17.07 10.14
CA GLN A 47 -14.01 -17.00 11.47
C GLN A 47 -12.56 -16.48 11.39
N VAL A 48 -12.07 -16.10 10.20
CA VAL A 48 -10.68 -15.72 10.03
C VAL A 48 -10.47 -14.28 10.48
N THR A 49 -9.50 -14.08 11.36
CA THR A 49 -9.08 -12.76 11.85
C THR A 49 -7.78 -12.26 11.23
N ASN A 50 -6.96 -13.15 10.66
CA ASN A 50 -5.68 -12.79 10.07
C ASN A 50 -5.49 -13.46 8.70
N MET A 51 -5.34 -12.63 7.65
CA MET A 51 -5.06 -13.01 6.27
C MET A 51 -3.72 -12.44 5.77
N GLY A 52 -2.90 -11.92 6.67
CA GLY A 52 -1.59 -11.38 6.30
C GLY A 52 -0.78 -12.38 5.48
N LYS A 53 -0.07 -11.89 4.45
CA LYS A 53 0.76 -12.68 3.53
C LYS A 53 0.06 -13.84 2.82
N MET A 54 -1.28 -13.89 2.80
CA MET A 54 -2.01 -15.07 2.30
C MET A 54 -1.57 -15.50 0.90
N PHE A 55 -1.31 -14.54 -0.01
CA PHE A 55 -0.85 -14.79 -1.38
C PHE A 55 0.54 -14.20 -1.65
N SER A 56 1.27 -13.80 -0.60
CA SER A 56 2.60 -13.18 -0.76
C SER A 56 3.52 -14.08 -1.59
N GLY A 57 4.15 -13.53 -2.64
CA GLY A 57 5.06 -14.28 -3.51
C GLY A 57 4.38 -15.25 -4.48
N CYS A 58 3.05 -15.17 -4.67
CA CYS A 58 2.37 -15.88 -5.75
C CYS A 58 2.65 -15.18 -7.09
N SER A 59 3.90 -15.24 -7.54
CA SER A 59 4.41 -14.43 -8.64
C SER A 59 3.83 -14.73 -10.01
N SER A 60 3.23 -15.90 -10.22
CA SER A 60 2.54 -16.27 -11.47
C SER A 60 1.02 -15.98 -11.43
N LEU A 61 0.47 -15.54 -10.31
CA LEU A 61 -0.95 -15.26 -10.17
C LEU A 61 -1.30 -13.96 -10.93
N SER A 62 -2.07 -14.09 -12.02
CA SER A 62 -2.39 -12.96 -12.90
C SER A 62 -3.69 -12.24 -12.54
N SER A 63 -4.63 -12.95 -11.93
CA SER A 63 -5.90 -12.43 -11.42
C SER A 63 -6.41 -13.29 -10.27
N LEU A 64 -7.25 -12.71 -9.41
CA LEU A 64 -7.89 -13.43 -8.32
C LEU A 64 -9.28 -12.84 -8.06
N ASP A 65 -10.27 -13.71 -7.95
CA ASP A 65 -11.61 -13.34 -7.52
C ASP A 65 -11.73 -13.51 -6.00
N LEU A 66 -12.00 -12.41 -5.30
CA LEU A 66 -12.14 -12.35 -3.85
C LEU A 66 -13.61 -12.32 -3.39
N SER A 67 -14.57 -12.29 -4.33
CA SER A 67 -15.99 -12.09 -4.01
C SER A 67 -16.62 -13.18 -3.13
N GLY A 68 -15.99 -14.37 -3.10
CA GLY A 68 -16.40 -15.47 -2.23
C GLY A 68 -15.82 -15.46 -0.82
N LEU A 69 -14.90 -14.55 -0.52
CA LEU A 69 -14.27 -14.50 0.80
C LEU A 69 -15.10 -13.69 1.81
N HIS A 70 -15.54 -14.32 2.87
CA HIS A 70 -16.19 -13.65 3.99
C HIS A 70 -15.12 -13.10 4.94
N THR A 71 -14.81 -11.79 4.85
CA THR A 71 -13.69 -11.16 5.57
C THR A 71 -14.10 -10.27 6.75
N SER A 72 -15.36 -10.33 7.17
CA SER A 72 -15.94 -9.43 8.19
C SER A 72 -15.27 -9.48 9.56
N GLN A 73 -14.48 -10.50 9.85
CA GLN A 73 -13.73 -10.62 11.11
C GLN A 73 -12.23 -10.34 10.95
N VAL A 74 -11.77 -10.07 9.71
CA VAL A 74 -10.35 -9.89 9.44
C VAL A 74 -9.87 -8.55 9.96
N THR A 75 -8.81 -8.58 10.77
CA THR A 75 -8.15 -7.40 11.34
C THR A 75 -6.79 -7.11 10.72
N ASP A 76 -6.17 -8.10 10.08
CA ASP A 76 -4.83 -8.01 9.50
C ASP A 76 -4.83 -8.56 8.06
N MET A 77 -4.51 -7.67 7.10
CA MET A 77 -4.31 -7.97 5.67
C MET A 77 -2.90 -7.56 5.21
N GLY A 78 -1.97 -7.38 6.14
CA GLY A 78 -0.61 -6.96 5.83
C GLY A 78 0.08 -7.88 4.84
N SER A 79 0.69 -7.29 3.81
CA SER A 79 1.44 -7.99 2.74
C SER A 79 0.63 -9.08 2.00
N MET A 80 -0.71 -8.99 2.01
CA MET A 80 -1.58 -10.06 1.49
C MET A 80 -1.23 -10.44 0.04
N PHE A 81 -0.88 -9.48 -0.82
CA PHE A 81 -0.52 -9.67 -2.23
C PHE A 81 0.93 -9.29 -2.54
N SER A 82 1.77 -9.08 -1.50
CA SER A 82 3.17 -8.68 -1.70
C SER A 82 3.89 -9.67 -2.62
N GLY A 83 4.58 -9.17 -3.65
CA GLY A 83 5.31 -10.01 -4.62
C GLY A 83 4.42 -10.78 -5.60
N CYS A 84 3.14 -10.47 -5.71
CA CYS A 84 2.28 -10.98 -6.78
C CYS A 84 2.62 -10.25 -8.10
N SER A 85 3.82 -10.48 -8.62
CA SER A 85 4.41 -9.68 -9.69
C SER A 85 3.71 -9.80 -11.05
N SER A 86 2.90 -10.84 -11.27
CA SER A 86 2.08 -11.00 -12.47
C SER A 86 0.63 -10.53 -12.30
N LEU A 87 0.24 -10.08 -11.09
CA LEU A 87 -1.13 -9.67 -10.81
C LEU A 87 -1.45 -8.37 -11.56
N SER A 88 -2.22 -8.48 -12.64
CA SER A 88 -2.54 -7.36 -13.53
C SER A 88 -3.93 -6.76 -13.26
N SER A 89 -4.80 -7.53 -12.63
CA SER A 89 -6.15 -7.08 -12.23
C SER A 89 -6.57 -7.73 -10.92
N LEU A 90 -7.19 -6.93 -10.05
CA LEU A 90 -7.72 -7.37 -8.77
C LEU A 90 -8.99 -6.58 -8.42
N GLY A 91 -10.10 -7.28 -8.27
CA GLY A 91 -11.34 -6.72 -7.76
C GLY A 91 -11.37 -6.80 -6.23
N LEU A 92 -11.46 -5.65 -5.55
CA LEU A 92 -11.48 -5.58 -4.09
C LEU A 92 -12.88 -5.50 -3.49
N SER A 93 -13.92 -5.30 -4.33
CA SER A 93 -15.30 -5.07 -3.88
C SER A 93 -15.95 -6.23 -3.11
N GLY A 94 -15.33 -7.42 -3.14
CA GLY A 94 -15.78 -8.57 -2.34
C GLY A 94 -15.24 -8.61 -0.92
N LEU A 95 -14.31 -7.72 -0.56
CA LEU A 95 -13.70 -7.72 0.77
C LEU A 95 -14.47 -6.80 1.72
N ASP A 96 -14.92 -7.34 2.85
CA ASP A 96 -15.33 -6.54 4.00
C ASP A 96 -14.08 -6.21 4.82
N THR A 97 -13.66 -4.95 4.79
CA THR A 97 -12.46 -4.46 5.48
C THR A 97 -12.78 -3.63 6.72
N SER A 98 -14.04 -3.60 7.16
CA SER A 98 -14.53 -2.76 8.27
C SER A 98 -13.86 -3.02 9.63
N GLN A 99 -13.21 -4.16 9.80
CA GLN A 99 -12.46 -4.49 11.00
C GLN A 99 -10.93 -4.42 10.82
N VAL A 100 -10.44 -4.15 9.62
CA VAL A 100 -9.01 -4.18 9.31
C VAL A 100 -8.30 -2.99 9.94
N THR A 101 -7.24 -3.28 10.69
CA THR A 101 -6.37 -2.29 11.33
C THR A 101 -4.98 -2.22 10.68
N ASP A 102 -4.57 -3.25 9.98
CA ASP A 102 -3.25 -3.34 9.34
C ASP A 102 -3.36 -3.73 7.86
N MET A 103 -2.89 -2.81 6.99
CA MET A 103 -2.75 -2.99 5.53
C MET A 103 -1.31 -2.76 5.07
N ASN A 104 -0.33 -2.88 5.99
CA ASN A 104 1.07 -2.65 5.62
C ASN A 104 1.49 -3.54 4.45
N GLY A 105 2.17 -2.93 3.47
CA GLY A 105 2.76 -3.66 2.34
C GLY A 105 1.78 -4.49 1.53
N MET A 106 0.47 -4.22 1.58
CA MET A 106 -0.56 -5.11 0.99
C MET A 106 -0.28 -5.43 -0.47
N PHE A 107 0.30 -4.50 -1.24
CA PHE A 107 0.59 -4.64 -2.67
C PHE A 107 2.07 -4.43 -3.01
N ILE A 108 3.00 -4.62 -2.06
CA ILE A 108 4.44 -4.49 -2.35
C ILE A 108 4.80 -5.33 -3.58
N ASP A 109 5.55 -4.72 -4.54
CA ASP A 109 6.06 -5.39 -5.74
C ASP A 109 4.98 -6.07 -6.61
N CYS A 110 3.77 -5.53 -6.66
CA CYS A 110 2.76 -5.91 -7.65
C CYS A 110 3.13 -5.28 -9.01
N LEU A 111 4.13 -5.85 -9.67
CA LEU A 111 4.82 -5.25 -10.82
C LEU A 111 3.99 -5.20 -12.12
N ALA A 112 2.89 -5.94 -12.22
CA ALA A 112 2.00 -5.94 -13.39
C ALA A 112 0.73 -5.10 -13.16
N LEU A 113 0.52 -4.55 -11.96
CA LEU A 113 -0.69 -3.82 -11.60
C LEU A 113 -0.62 -2.39 -12.19
N THR A 114 -1.43 -2.10 -13.20
CA THR A 114 -1.43 -0.80 -13.89
C THR A 114 -2.46 0.19 -13.33
N ALA A 115 -3.52 -0.32 -12.74
CA ALA A 115 -4.57 0.49 -12.10
C ALA A 115 -5.13 -0.24 -10.88
N LEU A 116 -5.54 0.50 -9.86
CA LEU A 116 -6.20 -0.03 -8.67
C LEU A 116 -7.26 0.95 -8.17
N ASP A 117 -8.42 0.41 -7.84
CA ASP A 117 -9.53 1.16 -7.24
C ASP A 117 -9.75 0.68 -5.79
N LEU A 118 -9.54 1.59 -4.83
CA LEU A 118 -9.75 1.34 -3.40
C LEU A 118 -11.09 1.87 -2.88
N SER A 119 -11.92 2.45 -3.74
CA SER A 119 -13.18 3.10 -3.30
C SER A 119 -14.18 2.16 -2.63
N GLY A 120 -14.01 0.85 -2.82
CA GLY A 120 -14.84 -0.18 -2.19
C GLY A 120 -14.34 -0.66 -0.82
N LEU A 121 -13.19 -0.18 -0.33
CA LEU A 121 -12.65 -0.59 0.96
C LEU A 121 -13.10 0.36 2.08
N ASP A 122 -13.52 -0.19 3.21
CA ASP A 122 -13.64 0.56 4.46
C ASP A 122 -12.29 0.55 5.18
N THR A 123 -11.62 1.71 5.22
CA THR A 123 -10.32 1.87 5.87
C THR A 123 -10.40 2.67 7.18
N SER A 124 -11.61 2.92 7.68
CA SER A 124 -11.86 3.77 8.86
C SER A 124 -11.20 3.30 10.16
N ARG A 125 -10.76 2.04 10.20
CA ARG A 125 -10.03 1.47 11.34
C ARG A 125 -8.54 1.24 11.09
N VAL A 126 -8.07 1.47 9.87
CA VAL A 126 -6.67 1.20 9.50
C VAL A 126 -5.73 2.18 10.22
N GLU A 127 -4.74 1.63 10.90
CA GLU A 127 -3.72 2.37 11.65
C GLU A 127 -2.35 2.33 10.93
N ASN A 128 -2.12 1.34 10.07
CA ASN A 128 -0.85 1.11 9.40
C ASN A 128 -1.04 0.88 7.89
N MET A 129 -0.46 1.78 7.07
CA MET A 129 -0.41 1.71 5.60
C MET A 129 1.03 1.77 5.09
N TRP A 130 2.03 1.43 5.95
CA TRP A 130 3.43 1.42 5.55
C TRP A 130 3.62 0.59 4.27
N GLY A 131 4.29 1.16 3.27
CA GLY A 131 4.67 0.46 2.04
C GLY A 131 3.48 -0.12 1.24
N MET A 132 2.25 0.36 1.44
CA MET A 132 1.05 -0.29 0.86
C MET A 132 1.16 -0.55 -0.64
N PHE A 133 1.82 0.34 -1.41
CA PHE A 133 2.05 0.23 -2.86
C PHE A 133 3.54 0.25 -3.22
N GLU A 134 4.43 -0.03 -2.26
CA GLU A 134 5.87 0.02 -2.52
C GLU A 134 6.24 -0.90 -3.68
N GLY A 135 7.05 -0.39 -4.62
CA GLY A 135 7.51 -1.15 -5.77
C GLY A 135 6.46 -1.41 -6.86
N CYS A 136 5.23 -0.87 -6.77
CA CYS A 136 4.24 -0.97 -7.84
C CYS A 136 4.66 -0.12 -9.05
N SER A 137 5.73 -0.51 -9.73
CA SER A 137 6.42 0.30 -10.73
C SER A 137 5.61 0.56 -12.01
N THR A 138 4.60 -0.25 -12.30
CA THR A 138 3.70 -0.08 -13.45
C THR A 138 2.38 0.62 -13.11
N LEU A 139 2.13 0.91 -11.83
CA LEU A 139 0.90 1.54 -11.37
C LEU A 139 0.81 2.97 -11.89
N ALA A 140 -0.05 3.19 -12.88
CA ALA A 140 -0.26 4.47 -13.53
C ALA A 140 -1.50 5.21 -13.03
N SER A 141 -2.48 4.47 -12.47
CA SER A 141 -3.74 5.04 -11.96
C SER A 141 -4.10 4.41 -10.62
N LEU A 142 -4.36 5.26 -9.62
CA LEU A 142 -4.78 4.85 -8.29
C LEU A 142 -5.94 5.70 -7.82
N ASN A 143 -7.09 5.07 -7.54
CA ASN A 143 -8.26 5.75 -7.00
C ASN A 143 -8.28 5.64 -5.47
N LEU A 144 -8.06 6.77 -4.79
CA LEU A 144 -8.09 6.90 -3.32
C LEU A 144 -9.39 7.54 -2.81
N SER A 145 -10.42 7.74 -3.64
CA SER A 145 -11.59 8.56 -3.28
C SER A 145 -12.42 8.02 -2.12
N GLY A 146 -12.36 6.71 -1.86
CA GLY A 146 -13.09 6.05 -0.76
C GLY A 146 -12.27 5.83 0.51
N ILE A 147 -10.98 6.22 0.51
CA ILE A 147 -10.09 5.90 1.63
C ILE A 147 -10.31 6.87 2.82
N ASP A 148 -10.43 6.33 4.01
CA ASP A 148 -10.39 7.07 5.28
C ASP A 148 -9.05 6.78 5.98
N THR A 149 -8.24 7.81 6.16
CA THR A 149 -6.92 7.69 6.79
C THR A 149 -6.83 8.36 8.16
N SER A 150 -7.97 8.74 8.74
CA SER A 150 -8.05 9.51 10.00
C SER A 150 -7.44 8.80 11.22
N ARG A 151 -7.19 7.50 11.14
CA ARG A 151 -6.52 6.71 12.18
C ARG A 151 -5.12 6.28 11.84
N VAL A 152 -4.67 6.52 10.60
CA VAL A 152 -3.37 6.04 10.13
C VAL A 152 -2.23 6.79 10.83
N GLN A 153 -1.29 6.03 11.35
CA GLN A 153 -0.11 6.53 12.06
C GLN A 153 1.17 6.37 11.23
N ASP A 154 1.19 5.40 10.31
CA ASP A 154 2.34 5.11 9.45
C ASP A 154 1.94 5.05 7.97
N MET A 155 2.51 5.99 7.19
CA MET A 155 2.44 6.08 5.74
C MET A 155 3.85 6.03 5.10
N GLY A 156 4.85 5.59 5.86
CA GLY A 156 6.20 5.43 5.34
C GLY A 156 6.20 4.53 4.10
N HIS A 157 6.96 4.91 3.08
CA HIS A 157 7.11 4.15 1.82
C HIS A 157 5.80 3.85 1.06
N MET A 158 4.67 4.47 1.42
CA MET A 158 3.34 4.10 0.89
C MET A 158 3.30 4.04 -0.65
N PHE A 159 3.99 4.95 -1.35
CA PHE A 159 4.08 5.00 -2.81
C PHE A 159 5.52 4.85 -3.33
N SER A 160 6.44 4.39 -2.49
CA SER A 160 7.85 4.23 -2.85
C SER A 160 7.98 3.34 -4.09
N GLY A 161 8.74 3.78 -5.11
CA GLY A 161 8.96 3.02 -6.33
C GLY A 161 7.75 2.95 -7.29
N CYS A 162 6.68 3.71 -7.07
CA CYS A 162 5.58 3.85 -8.03
C CYS A 162 6.02 4.71 -9.24
N SER A 163 6.97 4.19 -10.01
CA SER A 163 7.68 4.95 -11.04
C SER A 163 6.84 5.31 -12.28
N SER A 164 5.68 4.71 -12.47
CA SER A 164 4.73 5.05 -13.55
C SER A 164 3.61 5.99 -13.11
N LEU A 165 3.56 6.37 -11.83
CA LEU A 165 2.51 7.22 -11.29
C LEU A 165 2.80 8.69 -11.63
N ALA A 166 2.16 9.19 -12.69
CA ALA A 166 2.41 10.55 -13.20
C ALA A 166 1.65 11.65 -12.43
N SER A 167 0.57 11.28 -11.77
CA SER A 167 -0.24 12.17 -10.92
C SER A 167 -0.87 11.37 -9.78
N LEU A 168 -1.11 12.03 -8.66
CA LEU A 168 -1.73 11.43 -7.48
C LEU A 168 -2.60 12.48 -6.77
N ASP A 169 -3.86 12.16 -6.56
CA ASP A 169 -4.77 12.99 -5.77
C ASP A 169 -4.69 12.61 -4.29
N LEU A 170 -4.12 13.50 -3.48
CA LEU A 170 -3.97 13.36 -2.03
C LEU A 170 -5.06 14.09 -1.24
N SER A 171 -6.02 14.73 -1.90
CA SER A 171 -6.99 15.63 -1.28
C SER A 171 -7.89 14.97 -0.22
N ARG A 172 -7.97 13.64 -0.25
CA ARG A 172 -8.76 12.83 0.69
C ARG A 172 -7.96 12.29 1.87
N LEU A 173 -6.64 12.40 1.86
CA LEU A 173 -5.83 11.89 2.95
C LEU A 173 -5.93 12.82 4.17
N ASP A 174 -6.39 12.28 5.28
CA ASP A 174 -6.22 12.88 6.60
C ASP A 174 -4.92 12.36 7.20
N THR A 175 -3.93 13.24 7.36
CA THR A 175 -2.61 12.90 7.90
C THR A 175 -2.38 13.44 9.31
N SER A 176 -3.44 13.92 9.98
CA SER A 176 -3.35 14.56 11.30
C SER A 176 -2.81 13.68 12.42
N ARG A 177 -2.77 12.35 12.22
CA ARG A 177 -2.20 11.38 13.17
C ARG A 177 -0.94 10.71 12.68
N VAL A 178 -0.49 11.02 11.47
CA VAL A 178 0.66 10.34 10.85
C VAL A 178 1.96 10.80 11.51
N ALA A 179 2.72 9.84 12.02
CA ALA A 179 4.03 10.05 12.62
C ALA A 179 5.20 9.72 11.66
N TYR A 180 4.96 8.87 10.68
CA TYR A 180 5.96 8.36 9.75
C TYR A 180 5.56 8.61 8.30
N MET A 181 6.34 9.45 7.58
CA MET A 181 6.22 9.74 6.15
C MET A 181 7.55 9.52 5.41
N ASN A 182 8.49 8.79 6.04
CA ASN A 182 9.77 8.51 5.41
C ASN A 182 9.60 7.74 4.10
N GLY A 183 10.29 8.17 3.05
CA GLY A 183 10.26 7.54 1.73
C GLY A 183 8.88 7.49 1.07
N MET A 184 7.87 8.27 1.52
CA MET A 184 6.48 8.13 1.06
C MET A 184 6.34 8.18 -0.46
N PHE A 185 7.11 9.03 -1.15
CA PHE A 185 7.13 9.17 -2.61
C PHE A 185 8.48 8.81 -3.23
N LYS A 186 9.35 8.15 -2.49
CA LYS A 186 10.69 7.76 -2.96
C LYS A 186 10.59 7.02 -4.31
N GLY A 187 11.36 7.47 -5.31
CA GLY A 187 11.41 6.82 -6.61
C GLY A 187 10.16 6.99 -7.49
N CYS A 188 9.24 7.90 -7.15
CA CYS A 188 8.13 8.28 -8.03
C CYS A 188 8.66 9.12 -9.19
N SER A 189 9.43 8.52 -10.07
CA SER A 189 10.25 9.20 -11.07
C SER A 189 9.47 9.92 -12.18
N THR A 190 8.22 9.54 -12.44
CA THR A 190 7.34 10.19 -13.44
C THR A 190 6.46 11.28 -12.85
N LEU A 191 6.41 11.41 -11.51
CA LEU A 191 5.59 12.41 -10.83
C LEU A 191 6.16 13.80 -11.10
N SER A 192 5.46 14.61 -11.90
CA SER A 192 5.92 15.94 -12.33
C SER A 192 5.43 17.08 -11.44
N SER A 193 4.32 16.86 -10.74
CA SER A 193 3.74 17.79 -9.78
C SER A 193 3.00 17.04 -8.68
N LEU A 194 2.92 17.61 -7.50
CA LEU A 194 2.21 17.03 -6.36
C LEU A 194 1.62 18.15 -5.49
N ASP A 195 0.31 18.11 -5.28
CA ASP A 195 -0.36 19.02 -4.35
C ASP A 195 -0.29 18.45 -2.92
N LEU A 196 0.48 19.13 -2.07
CA LEU A 196 0.72 18.73 -0.67
C LEU A 196 -0.07 19.62 0.31
N SER A 197 -0.87 20.55 -0.18
CA SER A 197 -1.54 21.58 0.62
C SER A 197 -2.50 21.03 1.68
N ARG A 198 -2.95 19.79 1.52
CA ARG A 198 -3.86 19.11 2.45
C ARG A 198 -3.17 18.25 3.48
N LEU A 199 -1.86 18.01 3.36
CA LEU A 199 -1.14 17.18 4.31
C LEU A 199 -0.89 17.96 5.61
N ASP A 200 -1.42 17.47 6.71
CA ASP A 200 -1.06 17.89 8.06
C ASP A 200 0.21 17.12 8.51
N THR A 201 1.30 17.84 8.72
CA THR A 201 2.58 17.24 9.14
C THR A 201 2.91 17.52 10.60
N SER A 202 1.99 18.09 11.36
CA SER A 202 2.21 18.53 12.76
C SER A 202 2.58 17.39 13.73
N GLN A 203 2.27 16.15 13.39
CA GLN A 203 2.63 14.98 14.18
C GLN A 203 3.81 14.20 13.62
N VAL A 204 4.31 14.57 12.43
CA VAL A 204 5.35 13.80 11.72
C VAL A 204 6.70 13.95 12.41
N THR A 205 7.34 12.81 12.60
CA THR A 205 8.68 12.71 13.24
C THR A 205 9.77 12.26 12.26
N TYR A 206 9.41 11.56 11.18
CA TYR A 206 10.35 11.07 10.17
C TYR A 206 9.86 11.39 8.76
N MET A 207 10.66 12.15 8.00
CA MET A 207 10.44 12.55 6.60
C MET A 207 11.69 12.27 5.74
N ASN A 208 12.63 11.45 6.24
CA ASN A 208 13.81 11.12 5.45
C ASN A 208 13.41 10.47 4.13
N ASP A 209 14.15 10.78 3.06
CA ASP A 209 13.98 10.20 1.73
C ASP A 209 12.59 10.40 1.10
N MET A 210 11.75 11.32 1.65
CA MET A 210 10.33 11.44 1.30
C MET A 210 10.11 11.62 -0.21
N PHE A 211 10.98 12.38 -0.89
CA PHE A 211 10.93 12.62 -2.34
C PHE A 211 12.20 12.13 -3.06
N GLU A 212 13.02 11.30 -2.42
CA GLU A 212 14.24 10.78 -3.03
C GLU A 212 13.95 10.15 -4.40
N GLY A 213 14.69 10.54 -5.43
CA GLY A 213 14.53 9.99 -6.78
C GLY A 213 13.27 10.44 -7.53
N CYS A 214 12.53 11.43 -7.05
CA CYS A 214 11.43 12.06 -7.80
C CYS A 214 12.00 12.93 -8.93
N SER A 215 12.61 12.30 -9.92
CA SER A 215 13.44 12.97 -10.93
C SER A 215 12.68 13.88 -11.89
N SER A 216 11.36 13.76 -12.00
CA SER A 216 10.51 14.62 -12.85
C SER A 216 9.87 15.80 -12.10
N LEU A 217 9.95 15.84 -10.77
CA LEU A 217 9.42 16.97 -10.01
C LEU A 217 10.20 18.23 -10.31
N THR A 218 9.50 19.29 -10.74
CA THR A 218 10.10 20.59 -11.08
C THR A 218 9.98 21.62 -9.96
N SER A 219 8.93 21.52 -9.14
CA SER A 219 8.71 22.40 -8.00
C SER A 219 7.92 21.68 -6.90
N LEU A 220 8.13 22.09 -5.67
CA LEU A 220 7.35 21.64 -4.51
C LEU A 220 6.99 22.84 -3.62
N ASP A 221 5.74 22.87 -3.18
CA ASP A 221 5.29 23.82 -2.15
C ASP A 221 5.12 23.08 -0.82
N LEU A 222 6.04 23.35 0.11
CA LEU A 222 6.05 22.84 1.48
C LEU A 222 5.67 23.95 2.49
N SER A 223 5.09 25.05 2.04
CA SER A 223 4.74 26.19 2.91
C SER A 223 3.75 25.81 4.02
N GLY A 224 2.95 24.75 3.80
CA GLY A 224 2.04 24.20 4.80
C GLY A 224 2.67 23.25 5.81
N PHE A 225 3.92 22.80 5.57
CA PHE A 225 4.54 21.78 6.42
C PHE A 225 4.96 22.35 7.78
N ASP A 226 4.53 21.68 8.83
CA ASP A 226 5.06 21.86 10.17
C ASP A 226 6.16 20.81 10.42
N THR A 227 7.40 21.26 10.51
CA THR A 227 8.56 20.40 10.77
C THR A 227 9.08 20.48 12.20
N SER A 228 8.33 21.10 13.11
CA SER A 228 8.76 21.32 14.50
C SER A 228 9.02 20.03 15.29
N ARG A 229 8.37 18.93 14.90
CA ARG A 229 8.56 17.59 15.51
C ARG A 229 9.48 16.68 14.71
N VAL A 230 9.88 17.08 13.51
CA VAL A 230 10.68 16.22 12.63
C VAL A 230 12.08 16.03 13.18
N ARG A 231 12.52 14.79 13.29
CA ARG A 231 13.82 14.38 13.82
C ARG A 231 14.78 13.94 12.72
N ASN A 232 14.26 13.56 11.55
CA ASN A 232 15.06 13.10 10.43
C ASN A 232 14.43 13.53 9.10
N MET A 233 15.17 14.33 8.32
CA MET A 233 14.84 14.77 6.95
C MET A 233 15.96 14.45 5.96
N ARG A 234 16.90 13.55 6.34
CA ARG A 234 18.04 13.20 5.48
C ARG A 234 17.53 12.69 4.14
N GLY A 235 18.20 13.06 3.05
CA GLY A 235 17.93 12.55 1.71
C GLY A 235 16.59 13.00 1.11
N MET A 236 15.84 13.92 1.75
CA MET A 236 14.47 14.28 1.39
C MET A 236 14.29 14.62 -0.09
N PHE A 237 15.30 15.22 -0.74
CA PHE A 237 15.29 15.60 -2.15
C PHE A 237 16.45 14.99 -2.94
N GLU A 238 17.13 14.00 -2.40
CA GLU A 238 18.23 13.33 -3.09
C GLU A 238 17.74 12.75 -4.43
N GLY A 239 18.46 13.02 -5.53
CA GLY A 239 18.07 12.54 -6.86
C GLY A 239 16.87 13.23 -7.51
N CYS A 240 16.33 14.31 -6.94
CA CYS A 240 15.32 15.17 -7.57
C CYS A 240 15.97 16.04 -8.66
N SER A 241 16.43 15.43 -9.74
CA SER A 241 17.31 16.08 -10.76
C SER A 241 16.65 17.21 -11.55
N SER A 242 15.33 17.27 -11.62
CA SER A 242 14.57 18.34 -12.29
C SER A 242 14.06 19.43 -11.34
N LEU A 243 14.31 19.31 -10.04
CA LEU A 243 13.75 20.23 -9.03
C LEU A 243 14.48 21.57 -9.09
N VAL A 244 13.76 22.63 -9.46
CA VAL A 244 14.30 24.00 -9.59
C VAL A 244 13.82 24.95 -8.48
N SER A 245 12.73 24.61 -7.78
CA SER A 245 12.22 25.42 -6.68
C SER A 245 11.53 24.61 -5.59
N VAL A 246 11.77 25.00 -4.34
CA VAL A 246 11.05 24.51 -3.16
C VAL A 246 10.61 25.72 -2.36
N THR A 247 9.29 25.87 -2.13
CA THR A 247 8.75 26.89 -1.23
C THR A 247 8.66 26.29 0.17
N ILE A 248 9.19 27.01 1.17
CA ILE A 248 9.21 26.59 2.58
C ILE A 248 8.43 27.64 3.38
N GLY A 249 7.58 27.19 4.30
CA GLY A 249 6.82 28.06 5.20
C GLY A 249 7.61 28.43 6.47
N GLU A 250 7.05 29.39 7.22
CA GLU A 250 7.62 29.88 8.48
C GLU A 250 7.52 28.89 9.66
N LYS A 251 6.66 27.85 9.55
CA LYS A 251 6.42 26.87 10.62
C LYS A 251 7.49 25.78 10.72
N GLY A 252 8.53 25.88 9.92
CA GLY A 252 9.62 24.90 9.90
C GLY A 252 10.81 25.30 10.77
N GLY A 253 11.31 24.38 11.58
CA GLY A 253 12.71 24.43 11.99
C GLY A 253 13.60 24.38 10.74
N SER A 254 14.91 24.66 10.88
CA SER A 254 15.85 24.67 9.75
C SER A 254 15.73 23.37 8.93
N ILE A 255 15.23 23.47 7.69
CA ILE A 255 15.07 22.35 6.73
C ILE A 255 16.41 22.08 6.00
N LEU A 256 17.42 22.95 6.24
CA LEU A 256 18.76 22.91 5.59
C LEU A 256 19.84 22.62 6.61
#